data_d9ba3310e260684bf8b2fb02b91b863c
#
_entry.id   d9ba3310e260684bf8b2fb02b91b863c
#
_cell.length_a   1.000
_cell.length_b   1.000
_cell.length_c   1.000
_cell.angle_alpha   90.00
_cell.angle_beta   90.00
_cell.angle_gamma   90.00
#
_symmetry.space_group_name_H-M   'P 1'
#
loop_
_entity.id
_entity.type
_entity.pdbx_description
1 polymer ?
#
loop_
_entity_poly.entity_id
_entity_poly.type
_entity_poly.pdbx_seq_one_letter_code
_entity_poly.pdbx_strand_id
1 'polypeptide(L)'
;STDNTIAGKTAGETMIKALAEKGITSGTIGVMGVTADTASCVARENGFRQAFEETDFTLADTIFMQDDAGNVTNAVNDGLSQNYVGFFGTNEGTTAAIGNAVKNASAESTVVGFDTSDAVLSLVAEGTIYATMQQNPQVMGHDGMSIAIQALEGTYTDTNTTTDTGVTVITKDAM
;
A
#
# COMPACT_ATOMS: atom_id res chain seq x y z
N SER A 1 -6.70 2.07 15.63
CA SER A 1 -5.58 2.02 14.67
C SER A 1 -6.01 1.31 13.40
N THR A 2 -5.31 1.50 12.30
CA THR A 2 -5.50 0.71 11.08
C THR A 2 -5.11 -0.74 11.33
N ASP A 3 -5.95 -1.71 10.94
CA ASP A 3 -5.53 -3.10 10.78
C ASP A 3 -4.69 -3.19 9.50
N ASN A 4 -3.36 -3.21 9.68
CA ASN A 4 -2.44 -3.15 8.55
C ASN A 4 -2.45 -4.43 7.70
N THR A 5 -2.82 -5.59 8.26
CA THR A 5 -2.96 -6.83 7.51
C THR A 5 -4.20 -6.79 6.61
N ILE A 6 -5.34 -6.35 7.14
CA ILE A 6 -6.56 -6.15 6.35
C ILE A 6 -6.33 -5.09 5.27
N ALA A 7 -5.67 -3.98 5.62
CA ALA A 7 -5.36 -2.92 4.67
C ALA A 7 -4.45 -3.41 3.52
N GLY A 8 -3.44 -4.22 3.84
CA GLY A 8 -2.58 -4.86 2.85
C GLY A 8 -3.33 -5.82 1.93
N LYS A 9 -4.24 -6.62 2.50
CA LYS A 9 -5.11 -7.52 1.71
C LYS A 9 -6.00 -6.73 0.76
N THR A 10 -6.61 -5.63 1.22
CA THR A 10 -7.40 -4.72 0.38
C THR A 10 -6.57 -4.15 -0.79
N ALA A 11 -5.31 -3.80 -0.54
CA ALA A 11 -4.40 -3.35 -1.60
C ALA A 11 -4.12 -4.45 -2.63
N GLY A 12 -3.92 -5.70 -2.19
CA GLY A 12 -3.73 -6.86 -3.06
C GLY A 12 -4.95 -7.15 -3.92
N GLU A 13 -6.13 -7.19 -3.32
CA GLU A 13 -7.40 -7.38 -4.04
C GLU A 13 -7.64 -6.25 -5.06
N THR A 14 -7.28 -5.02 -4.71
CA THR A 14 -7.35 -3.87 -5.62
C THR A 14 -6.40 -4.04 -6.81
N MET A 15 -5.17 -4.52 -6.59
CA MET A 15 -4.22 -4.79 -7.68
C MET A 15 -4.70 -5.92 -8.59
N ILE A 16 -5.20 -7.02 -8.02
CA ILE A 16 -5.76 -8.14 -8.81
C ILE A 16 -6.88 -7.64 -9.71
N LYS A 17 -7.80 -6.84 -9.17
CA LYS A 17 -8.88 -6.22 -9.96
C LYS A 17 -8.33 -5.37 -11.10
N ALA A 18 -7.35 -4.50 -10.81
CA ALA A 18 -6.74 -3.63 -11.83
C ALA A 18 -6.05 -4.41 -12.95
N LEU A 19 -5.35 -5.50 -12.61
CA LEU A 19 -4.71 -6.38 -13.58
C LEU A 19 -5.75 -7.13 -14.42
N ALA A 20 -6.84 -7.61 -13.80
CA ALA A 20 -7.93 -8.26 -14.50
C ALA A 20 -8.63 -7.31 -15.50
N GLU A 21 -8.81 -6.03 -15.16
CA GLU A 21 -9.35 -5.01 -16.07
C GLU A 21 -8.47 -4.81 -17.32
N LYS A 22 -7.16 -5.08 -17.21
CA LYS A 22 -6.19 -5.06 -18.31
C LYS A 22 -6.08 -6.43 -19.02
N GLY A 23 -6.83 -7.44 -18.61
CA GLY A 23 -6.74 -8.81 -19.15
C GLY A 23 -5.48 -9.57 -18.73
N ILE A 24 -4.79 -9.12 -17.68
CA ILE A 24 -3.57 -9.74 -17.14
C ILE A 24 -3.99 -10.68 -16.00
N THR A 25 -3.69 -11.97 -16.15
CA THR A 25 -4.08 -13.03 -15.20
C THR A 25 -2.89 -13.70 -14.52
N SER A 26 -1.66 -13.39 -14.93
CA SER A 26 -0.42 -13.94 -14.37
C SER A 26 0.74 -12.97 -14.61
N GLY A 27 1.85 -13.19 -13.94
CA GLY A 27 3.07 -12.38 -14.07
C GLY A 27 3.71 -12.11 -12.72
N THR A 28 4.81 -11.37 -12.73
CA THR A 28 5.55 -11.03 -11.52
C THR A 28 5.19 -9.62 -11.05
N ILE A 29 5.03 -9.47 -9.74
CA ILE A 29 4.74 -8.20 -9.05
C ILE A 29 5.90 -7.90 -8.10
N GLY A 30 6.48 -6.72 -8.21
CA GLY A 30 7.51 -6.22 -7.29
C GLY A 30 6.89 -5.72 -5.99
N VAL A 31 7.55 -6.00 -4.85
CA VAL A 31 7.12 -5.56 -3.52
C VAL A 31 8.21 -4.69 -2.91
N MET A 32 7.83 -3.49 -2.46
CA MET A 32 8.77 -2.51 -1.90
C MET A 32 8.37 -2.14 -0.47
N GLY A 33 9.28 -2.39 0.47
CA GLY A 33 9.15 -2.07 1.89
C GLY A 33 10.07 -0.95 2.34
N VAL A 34 9.87 -0.47 3.57
CA VAL A 34 10.78 0.54 4.18
C VAL A 34 12.00 -0.15 4.76
N THR A 35 11.78 -0.99 5.78
CA THR A 35 12.77 -1.85 6.41
C THR A 35 12.11 -3.17 6.83
N ALA A 36 12.91 -4.19 7.11
CA ALA A 36 12.40 -5.51 7.47
C ALA A 36 11.70 -5.56 8.85
N ASP A 37 11.86 -4.53 9.68
CA ASP A 37 11.36 -4.46 11.05
C ASP A 37 10.29 -3.38 11.29
N THR A 38 9.89 -2.64 10.25
CA THR A 38 8.79 -1.69 10.34
C THR A 38 7.46 -2.45 10.41
N ALA A 39 6.96 -2.70 11.62
CA ALA A 39 5.83 -3.60 11.90
C ALA A 39 4.58 -3.34 11.04
N SER A 40 4.20 -2.06 10.84
CA SER A 40 3.04 -1.71 10.02
C SER A 40 3.24 -2.07 8.55
N CYS A 41 4.45 -1.84 8.00
CA CYS A 41 4.78 -2.17 6.62
C CYS A 41 4.86 -3.68 6.39
N VAL A 42 5.44 -4.42 7.36
CA VAL A 42 5.46 -5.89 7.34
C VAL A 42 4.05 -6.47 7.37
N ALA A 43 3.16 -5.93 8.21
CA ALA A 43 1.77 -6.38 8.27
C ALA A 43 1.02 -6.10 6.95
N ARG A 44 1.23 -4.92 6.33
CA ARG A 44 0.66 -4.59 5.00
C ARG A 44 1.16 -5.54 3.92
N GLU A 45 2.46 -5.83 3.91
CA GLU A 45 3.06 -6.80 2.99
C GLU A 45 2.45 -8.19 3.16
N ASN A 46 2.35 -8.68 4.40
CA ASN A 46 1.76 -9.98 4.69
C ASN A 46 0.31 -10.07 4.17
N GLY A 47 -0.50 -9.04 4.44
CA GLY A 47 -1.87 -8.98 3.91
C GLY A 47 -1.92 -8.94 2.39
N PHE A 48 -1.03 -8.16 1.77
CA PHE A 48 -0.91 -8.10 0.32
C PHE A 48 -0.58 -9.48 -0.28
N ARG A 49 0.41 -10.18 0.28
CA ARG A 49 0.80 -11.53 -0.16
C ARG A 49 -0.35 -12.54 0.00
N GLN A 50 -1.12 -12.47 1.09
CA GLN A 50 -2.30 -13.32 1.30
C GLN A 50 -3.35 -13.20 0.19
N ALA A 51 -3.55 -12.00 -0.37
CA ALA A 51 -4.50 -11.80 -1.47
C ALA A 51 -4.12 -12.58 -2.74
N PHE A 52 -2.86 -12.94 -2.90
CA PHE A 52 -2.33 -13.62 -4.10
C PHE A 52 -2.14 -15.14 -3.94
N GLU A 53 -2.41 -15.73 -2.75
CA GLU A 53 -2.15 -17.15 -2.46
C GLU A 53 -2.82 -18.12 -3.45
N GLU A 54 -4.01 -17.77 -3.96
CA GLU A 54 -4.77 -18.62 -4.88
C GLU A 54 -4.79 -18.05 -6.32
N THR A 55 -3.70 -17.35 -6.72
CA THR A 55 -3.58 -16.74 -8.04
C THR A 55 -2.37 -17.27 -8.79
N ASP A 56 -2.33 -17.05 -10.10
CA ASP A 56 -1.18 -17.39 -10.95
C ASP A 56 -0.10 -16.27 -11.00
N PHE A 57 -0.17 -15.30 -10.09
CA PHE A 57 0.84 -14.25 -9.96
C PHE A 57 1.98 -14.69 -9.04
N THR A 58 3.19 -14.24 -9.36
CA THR A 58 4.37 -14.40 -8.51
C THR A 58 4.69 -13.07 -7.83
N LEU A 59 4.83 -13.07 -6.51
CA LEU A 59 5.32 -11.90 -5.78
C LEU A 59 6.83 -12.03 -5.56
N ALA A 60 7.58 -11.05 -6.06
CA ALA A 60 9.03 -11.00 -5.88
C ALA A 60 9.41 -10.84 -4.40
N ASP A 61 10.66 -11.13 -4.07
CA ASP A 61 11.23 -10.82 -2.77
C ASP A 61 11.17 -9.32 -2.51
N THR A 62 10.96 -8.94 -1.25
CA THR A 62 10.80 -7.54 -0.88
C THR A 62 12.12 -6.80 -0.99
N ILE A 63 12.11 -5.70 -1.72
CA ILE A 63 13.23 -4.74 -1.75
C ILE A 63 12.95 -3.62 -0.75
N PHE A 64 13.92 -3.32 0.10
CA PHE A 64 13.77 -2.31 1.14
C PHE A 64 14.39 -0.98 0.72
N MET A 65 13.65 0.10 0.93
CA MET A 65 14.09 1.46 0.61
C MET A 65 15.28 1.91 1.48
N GLN A 66 15.26 1.59 2.77
CA GLN A 66 16.36 1.89 3.72
C GLN A 66 16.80 3.37 3.66
N ASP A 67 15.83 4.28 3.70
CA ASP A 67 16.05 5.74 3.59
C ASP A 67 16.66 6.23 2.25
N ASP A 68 16.81 5.35 1.27
CA ASP A 68 17.28 5.69 -0.09
C ASP A 68 16.24 5.30 -1.15
N ALA A 69 15.54 6.30 -1.67
CA ALA A 69 14.59 6.11 -2.76
C ALA A 69 15.23 5.54 -4.05
N GLY A 70 16.54 5.67 -4.20
CA GLY A 70 17.31 5.07 -5.30
C GLY A 70 17.22 3.55 -5.30
N ASN A 71 17.17 2.90 -4.13
CA ASN A 71 17.01 1.44 -4.02
C ASN A 71 15.69 1.00 -4.67
N VAL A 72 14.59 1.72 -4.40
CA VAL A 72 13.28 1.44 -5.00
C VAL A 72 13.30 1.72 -6.50
N THR A 73 13.86 2.85 -6.91
CA THR A 73 13.96 3.23 -8.33
C THR A 73 14.73 2.18 -9.14
N ASN A 74 15.87 1.69 -8.64
CA ASN A 74 16.64 0.65 -9.29
C ASN A 74 15.85 -0.66 -9.37
N ALA A 75 15.22 -1.08 -8.29
CA ALA A 75 14.41 -2.29 -8.25
C ALA A 75 13.20 -2.24 -9.20
N VAL A 76 12.56 -1.07 -9.33
CA VAL A 76 11.48 -0.88 -10.32
C VAL A 76 12.03 -0.99 -11.75
N ASN A 77 13.15 -0.34 -12.07
CA ASN A 77 13.76 -0.43 -13.39
C ASN A 77 14.17 -1.87 -13.74
N ASP A 78 14.73 -2.60 -12.78
CA ASP A 78 15.09 -4.02 -12.94
C ASP A 78 13.83 -4.87 -13.17
N GLY A 79 12.76 -4.66 -12.39
CA GLY A 79 11.48 -5.34 -12.57
C GLY A 79 10.84 -5.03 -13.93
N LEU A 80 10.87 -3.76 -14.38
CA LEU A 80 10.38 -3.37 -15.69
C LEU A 80 11.15 -4.07 -16.83
N SER A 81 12.48 -4.21 -16.70
CA SER A 81 13.30 -4.94 -17.66
C SER A 81 12.96 -6.43 -17.72
N GLN A 82 12.40 -6.98 -16.65
CA GLN A 82 11.93 -8.36 -16.52
C GLN A 82 10.41 -8.51 -16.79
N ASN A 83 9.76 -7.46 -17.28
CA ASN A 83 8.32 -7.41 -17.57
C ASN A 83 7.42 -7.64 -16.35
N TYR A 84 7.77 -7.10 -15.19
CA TYR A 84 6.88 -7.11 -14.05
C TYR A 84 5.58 -6.37 -14.38
N VAL A 85 4.45 -7.00 -14.05
CA VAL A 85 3.11 -6.50 -14.40
C VAL A 85 2.58 -5.47 -13.41
N GLY A 86 3.18 -5.41 -12.22
CA GLY A 86 2.78 -4.47 -11.17
C GLY A 86 3.85 -4.28 -10.09
N PHE A 87 3.62 -3.24 -9.27
CA PHE A 87 4.47 -2.91 -8.12
C PHE A 87 3.60 -2.47 -6.94
N PHE A 88 3.98 -2.90 -5.75
CA PHE A 88 3.33 -2.56 -4.50
C PHE A 88 4.28 -1.83 -3.56
N GLY A 89 3.85 -0.68 -3.04
CA GLY A 89 4.54 0.10 -2.00
C GLY A 89 3.84 0.02 -0.66
N THR A 90 4.57 -0.35 0.41
CA THR A 90 3.98 -0.56 1.74
C THR A 90 3.71 0.72 2.53
N ASN A 91 4.25 1.87 2.09
CA ASN A 91 4.06 3.19 2.69
C ASN A 91 4.17 4.31 1.65
N GLU A 92 3.99 5.56 2.08
CA GLU A 92 4.05 6.74 1.24
C GLU A 92 5.36 6.86 0.44
N GLY A 93 6.50 6.73 1.12
CA GLY A 93 7.81 6.91 0.49
C GLY A 93 8.08 5.89 -0.61
N THR A 94 7.81 4.61 -0.35
CA THR A 94 7.95 3.55 -1.37
C THR A 94 6.94 3.72 -2.50
N THR A 95 5.70 4.11 -2.20
CA THR A 95 4.65 4.35 -3.20
C THR A 95 5.02 5.49 -4.14
N ALA A 96 5.48 6.61 -3.60
CA ALA A 96 5.92 7.76 -4.41
C ALA A 96 7.15 7.42 -5.26
N ALA A 97 8.13 6.69 -4.71
CA ALA A 97 9.33 6.27 -5.43
C ALA A 97 8.99 5.33 -6.60
N ILE A 98 8.11 4.33 -6.37
CA ILE A 98 7.61 3.44 -7.44
C ILE A 98 6.92 4.26 -8.52
N GLY A 99 5.95 5.10 -8.14
CA GLY A 99 5.17 5.89 -9.09
C GLY A 99 6.06 6.78 -9.97
N ASN A 100 7.04 7.45 -9.36
CA ASN A 100 8.00 8.26 -10.11
C ASN A 100 8.88 7.43 -11.06
N ALA A 101 9.35 6.25 -10.62
CA ALA A 101 10.16 5.38 -11.46
C ALA A 101 9.37 4.86 -12.67
N VAL A 102 8.13 4.39 -12.46
CA VAL A 102 7.23 3.92 -13.52
C VAL A 102 6.90 5.07 -14.51
N LYS A 103 6.61 6.27 -13.99
CA LYS A 103 6.37 7.47 -14.80
C LYS A 103 7.58 7.82 -15.65
N ASN A 104 8.77 7.88 -15.07
CA ASN A 104 10.02 8.23 -15.77
C ASN A 104 10.36 7.21 -16.86
N ALA A 105 10.04 5.94 -16.64
CA ALA A 105 10.21 4.88 -17.62
C ALA A 105 9.09 4.87 -18.69
N SER A 106 8.05 5.69 -18.55
CA SER A 106 6.84 5.64 -19.40
C SER A 106 6.25 4.25 -19.49
N ALA A 107 6.26 3.51 -18.37
CA ALA A 107 5.79 2.12 -18.30
C ALA A 107 4.31 2.05 -17.90
N GLU A 108 3.64 0.96 -18.29
CA GLU A 108 2.21 0.73 -18.02
C GLU A 108 1.96 -0.29 -16.88
N SER A 109 2.98 -0.61 -16.08
CA SER A 109 2.83 -1.51 -14.95
C SER A 109 1.84 -0.95 -13.92
N THR A 110 1.02 -1.83 -13.34
CA THR A 110 0.02 -1.44 -12.35
C THR A 110 0.68 -1.12 -11.01
N VAL A 111 0.45 0.07 -10.47
CA VAL A 111 1.00 0.49 -9.18
C VAL A 111 -0.13 0.64 -8.16
N VAL A 112 0.03 -0.01 -7.01
CA VAL A 112 -0.83 0.17 -5.83
C VAL A 112 0.06 0.45 -4.62
N GLY A 113 -0.39 1.32 -3.72
CA GLY A 113 0.40 1.66 -2.56
C GLY A 113 -0.41 2.24 -1.40
N PHE A 114 0.27 3.00 -0.55
CA PHE A 114 -0.28 3.56 0.67
C PHE A 114 -0.05 5.06 0.76
N ASP A 115 -0.95 5.67 1.54
CA ASP A 115 -0.98 7.07 1.96
C ASP A 115 -1.30 8.07 0.83
N THR A 116 -1.53 9.34 1.20
CA THR A 116 -2.14 10.34 0.32
C THR A 116 -1.44 11.70 0.40
N SER A 117 -0.09 11.69 0.32
CA SER A 117 0.63 12.94 0.13
C SER A 117 0.30 13.56 -1.24
N ASP A 118 0.55 14.85 -1.39
CA ASP A 118 0.35 15.55 -2.66
C ASP A 118 1.09 14.88 -3.83
N ALA A 119 2.29 14.33 -3.55
CA ALA A 119 3.08 13.60 -4.54
C ALA A 119 2.37 12.31 -5.00
N VAL A 120 1.87 11.51 -4.07
CA VAL A 120 1.13 10.27 -4.39
C VAL A 120 -0.17 10.59 -5.10
N LEU A 121 -0.96 11.55 -4.59
CA LEU A 121 -2.23 11.95 -5.20
C LEU A 121 -2.06 12.51 -6.62
N SER A 122 -0.99 13.27 -6.88
CA SER A 122 -0.67 13.73 -8.23
C SER A 122 -0.46 12.56 -9.20
N LEU A 123 0.27 11.53 -8.78
CA LEU A 123 0.52 10.33 -9.58
C LEU A 123 -0.75 9.48 -9.79
N VAL A 124 -1.68 9.47 -8.81
CA VAL A 124 -3.00 8.85 -8.96
C VAL A 124 -3.84 9.63 -9.97
N ALA A 125 -3.89 10.97 -9.86
CA ALA A 125 -4.64 11.83 -10.78
C ALA A 125 -4.16 11.72 -12.23
N GLU A 126 -2.85 11.54 -12.44
CA GLU A 126 -2.25 11.29 -13.75
C GLU A 126 -2.55 9.87 -14.26
N GLY A 127 -2.88 8.93 -13.38
CA GLY A 127 -3.12 7.52 -13.71
C GLY A 127 -1.86 6.65 -13.69
N THR A 128 -0.72 7.17 -13.24
CA THR A 128 0.52 6.38 -13.06
C THR A 128 0.38 5.40 -11.90
N ILE A 129 -0.18 5.84 -10.77
CA ILE A 129 -0.61 4.97 -9.68
C ILE A 129 -2.09 4.67 -9.88
N TYR A 130 -2.45 3.38 -9.93
CA TYR A 130 -3.83 2.95 -10.09
C TYR A 130 -4.66 3.27 -8.84
N ALA A 131 -4.13 2.93 -7.66
CA ALA A 131 -4.80 3.18 -6.39
C ALA A 131 -3.82 3.35 -5.24
N THR A 132 -4.25 4.11 -4.23
CA THR A 132 -3.57 4.19 -2.94
C THR A 132 -4.54 3.98 -1.79
N MET A 133 -4.04 3.38 -0.69
CA MET A 133 -4.81 3.13 0.53
C MET A 133 -4.67 4.32 1.47
N GLN A 134 -5.73 5.09 1.62
CA GLN A 134 -5.80 6.18 2.60
C GLN A 134 -6.17 5.62 3.97
N GLN A 135 -5.32 5.82 4.96
CA GLN A 135 -5.65 5.58 6.36
C GLN A 135 -6.59 6.68 6.89
N ASN A 136 -7.27 6.44 8.02
CA ASN A 136 -8.21 7.37 8.63
C ASN A 136 -7.65 8.02 9.91
N PRO A 137 -6.62 8.90 9.83
CA PRO A 137 -5.97 9.49 11.01
C PRO A 137 -6.92 10.36 11.84
N GLN A 138 -7.93 10.97 11.22
CA GLN A 138 -8.94 11.75 11.94
C GLN A 138 -9.79 10.86 12.85
N VAL A 139 -10.22 9.69 12.36
CA VAL A 139 -10.94 8.70 13.18
C VAL A 139 -10.04 8.17 14.29
N MET A 140 -8.77 7.87 13.99
CA MET A 140 -7.82 7.42 15.00
C MET A 140 -7.64 8.46 16.14
N GLY A 141 -7.50 9.73 15.78
CA GLY A 141 -7.35 10.82 16.76
C GLY A 141 -8.61 11.02 17.59
N HIS A 142 -9.79 11.06 16.95
CA HIS A 142 -11.07 11.21 17.63
C HIS A 142 -11.35 10.06 18.62
N ASP A 143 -11.22 8.82 18.15
CA ASP A 143 -11.50 7.63 18.97
C ASP A 143 -10.48 7.49 20.10
N GLY A 144 -9.19 7.76 19.82
CA GLY A 144 -8.14 7.76 20.83
C GLY A 144 -8.41 8.78 21.94
N MET A 145 -8.82 10.00 21.60
CA MET A 145 -9.18 11.04 22.58
C MET A 145 -10.44 10.65 23.37
N SER A 146 -11.46 10.11 22.72
CA SER A 146 -12.70 9.64 23.36
C SER A 146 -12.40 8.55 24.39
N ILE A 147 -11.59 7.57 24.01
CA ILE A 147 -11.15 6.47 24.91
C ILE A 147 -10.34 7.03 26.10
N ALA A 148 -9.42 7.97 25.85
CA ALA A 148 -8.63 8.59 26.89
C ALA A 148 -9.51 9.33 27.93
N ILE A 149 -10.53 10.07 27.48
CA ILE A 149 -11.51 10.74 28.37
C ILE A 149 -12.27 9.71 29.19
N GLN A 150 -12.83 8.68 28.57
CA GLN A 150 -13.56 7.61 29.27
C GLN A 150 -12.68 6.90 30.30
N ALA A 151 -11.39 6.69 30.00
CA ALA A 151 -10.45 6.09 30.96
C ALA A 151 -10.21 6.99 32.16
N LEU A 152 -10.08 8.32 31.95
CA LEU A 152 -9.96 9.30 33.03
C LEU A 152 -11.21 9.40 33.91
N GLU A 153 -12.38 9.24 33.31
CA GLU A 153 -13.67 9.23 34.01
C GLU A 153 -13.98 7.89 34.70
N GLY A 154 -13.15 6.86 34.50
CA GLY A 154 -13.36 5.51 35.02
C GLY A 154 -14.52 4.76 34.37
N THR A 155 -14.98 5.21 33.21
CA THR A 155 -16.09 4.61 32.47
C THR A 155 -15.62 3.61 31.39
N TYR A 156 -14.34 3.68 30.99
CA TYR A 156 -13.74 2.73 30.07
C TYR A 156 -13.33 1.45 30.76
N THR A 157 -13.96 0.35 30.41
CA THR A 157 -13.75 -0.96 31.06
C THR A 157 -13.03 -1.97 30.16
N ASP A 158 -12.87 -1.68 28.87
CA ASP A 158 -12.25 -2.58 27.92
C ASP A 158 -10.81 -2.18 27.63
N THR A 159 -9.86 -2.91 28.18
CA THR A 159 -8.42 -2.62 28.07
C THR A 159 -7.71 -3.39 26.95
N ASN A 160 -8.42 -4.26 26.21
CA ASN A 160 -7.81 -5.19 25.25
C ASN A 160 -8.38 -5.13 23.82
N THR A 161 -9.30 -4.22 23.50
CA THR A 161 -9.82 -4.09 22.14
C THR A 161 -9.01 -3.11 21.31
N THR A 162 -8.62 -3.56 20.12
CA THR A 162 -8.13 -2.68 19.06
C THR A 162 -9.27 -2.40 18.09
N THR A 163 -9.67 -1.15 17.96
CA THR A 163 -10.65 -0.74 16.94
C THR A 163 -9.92 -0.51 15.63
N ASP A 164 -10.31 -1.26 14.58
CA ASP A 164 -9.85 -0.97 13.24
C ASP A 164 -10.55 0.29 12.71
N THR A 165 -9.76 1.24 12.23
CA THR A 165 -10.27 2.47 11.61
C THR A 165 -10.41 2.35 10.09
N GLY A 166 -10.06 1.20 9.52
CA GLY A 166 -10.15 0.90 8.11
C GLY A 166 -9.21 1.71 7.23
N VAL A 167 -9.30 1.48 5.94
CA VAL A 167 -8.68 2.26 4.88
C VAL A 167 -9.70 2.58 3.79
N THR A 168 -9.49 3.69 3.09
CA THR A 168 -10.26 4.07 1.89
C THR A 168 -9.39 3.88 0.66
N VAL A 169 -9.90 3.20 -0.35
CA VAL A 169 -9.22 3.04 -1.64
C VAL A 169 -9.43 4.30 -2.47
N ILE A 170 -8.36 5.01 -2.76
CA ILE A 170 -8.38 6.21 -3.60
C ILE A 170 -7.86 5.84 -4.98
N THR A 171 -8.72 6.00 -5.98
CA THR A 171 -8.40 5.85 -7.40
C THR A 171 -8.61 7.19 -8.11
N LYS A 172 -8.17 7.31 -9.35
CA LYS A 172 -8.39 8.51 -10.17
C LYS A 172 -9.88 8.90 -10.24
N ASP A 173 -10.78 7.92 -10.34
CA ASP A 173 -12.23 8.16 -10.48
C ASP A 173 -12.91 8.52 -9.14
N ALA A 174 -12.20 8.34 -8.02
CA ALA A 174 -12.69 8.65 -6.67
C ALA A 174 -12.14 9.98 -6.12
N MET A 175 -11.40 10.75 -6.92
CA MET A 175 -10.81 12.04 -6.54
C MET A 175 -11.70 13.23 -6.86
#